data_acbfa68ba92fdcac75c3a307b7789d51
#
_entry.id   acbfa68ba92fdcac75c3a307b7789d51
#
_cell.length_a   1.000
_cell.length_b   1.000
_cell.length_c   1.000
_cell.angle_alpha   90.00
_cell.angle_beta   90.00
_cell.angle_gamma   90.00
#
_symmetry.space_group_name_H-M   'P 1'
#
loop_
_entity.id
_entity.type
_entity.pdbx_description
1 polymer ?
#
loop_
_entity_poly.entity_id
_entity_poly.type
_entity_poly.pdbx_seq_one_letter_code
_entity_poly.pdbx_strand_id
1 'polypeptide(L)'
;LVGSEMCIRDRNKGLKVKGIQKGYNGLLNDEIIDMDKRSVADIIQRGGTVLYTARCMEFMTEEGQKKGAEVCRKHGIDGIVVIGGDGSFRGAQKLAAQGINTIGIPGTIDLDIACTDYTIGFDTAVNTAMEAIDKIRDTSTSHERCSIIEVMGRNAGYIACLLYTSPSPR
;
A
#
# COMPACT_ATOMS: atom_id res chain seq x y z
N LEU A 1 0.50 3.13 -8.89
CA LEU A 1 -0.06 3.56 -10.18
C LEU A 1 -1.55 3.87 -10.09
N VAL A 2 -2.31 3.04 -9.39
CA VAL A 2 -3.76 3.24 -9.19
C VAL A 2 -4.07 4.63 -8.62
N GLY A 3 -3.22 5.14 -7.72
CA GLY A 3 -3.38 6.49 -7.15
C GLY A 3 -3.25 7.61 -8.17
N SER A 4 -2.36 7.50 -9.17
CA SER A 4 -2.17 8.53 -10.18
C SER A 4 -3.37 8.63 -11.15
N GLU A 5 -3.88 7.50 -11.60
CA GLU A 5 -5.06 7.44 -12.48
C GLU A 5 -6.30 7.97 -11.78
N MET A 6 -6.49 7.65 -10.51
CA MET A 6 -7.58 8.19 -9.70
C MET A 6 -7.49 9.71 -9.58
N CYS A 7 -6.33 10.26 -9.23
CA CYS A 7 -6.14 11.71 -9.13
C CYS A 7 -6.49 12.43 -10.44
N ILE A 8 -6.07 11.89 -11.59
CA ILE A 8 -6.37 12.44 -12.91
C ILE A 8 -7.88 12.38 -13.19
N ARG A 9 -8.52 11.24 -12.91
CA ARG A 9 -9.95 11.03 -13.15
C ARG A 9 -10.81 11.93 -12.27
N ASP A 10 -10.48 12.04 -10.99
CA ASP A 10 -11.23 12.83 -10.02
C ASP A 10 -11.15 14.33 -10.36
N ARG A 11 -9.97 14.80 -10.74
CA ARG A 11 -9.81 16.17 -11.23
C ARG A 11 -10.57 16.45 -12.53
N ASN A 12 -10.66 15.47 -13.42
CA ASN A 12 -11.48 15.61 -14.64
C ASN A 12 -12.98 15.71 -14.34
N LYS A 13 -13.41 15.19 -13.17
CA LYS A 13 -14.78 15.33 -12.67
C LYS A 13 -14.98 16.60 -11.82
N GLY A 14 -14.01 17.47 -11.73
CA GLY A 14 -14.09 18.71 -10.96
C GLY A 14 -13.84 18.56 -9.46
N LEU A 15 -13.44 17.38 -8.99
CA LEU A 15 -13.12 17.14 -7.59
C LEU A 15 -11.77 17.76 -7.21
N LYS A 16 -11.66 18.27 -5.99
CA LYS A 16 -10.39 18.68 -5.41
C LYS A 16 -9.73 17.48 -4.77
N VAL A 17 -8.51 17.18 -5.16
CA VAL A 17 -7.75 16.04 -4.64
C VAL A 17 -6.65 16.53 -3.72
N LYS A 18 -6.56 15.94 -2.53
CA LYS A 18 -5.52 16.18 -1.54
C LYS A 18 -4.73 14.89 -1.30
N GLY A 19 -3.42 15.01 -1.24
CA GLY A 19 -2.54 13.90 -0.88
C GLY A 19 -2.14 14.00 0.58
N ILE A 20 -2.33 12.94 1.35
CA ILE A 20 -1.88 12.83 2.73
C ILE A 20 -0.54 12.11 2.72
N GLN A 21 0.54 12.80 3.07
CA GLN A 21 1.86 12.21 3.12
C GLN A 21 2.01 11.28 4.33
N LYS A 22 2.81 10.23 4.19
CA LYS A 22 3.11 9.27 5.29
C LYS A 22 1.85 8.65 5.95
N GLY A 23 0.75 8.55 5.21
CA GLY A 23 -0.47 7.90 5.68
C GLY A 23 -1.07 8.56 6.94
N TYR A 24 -1.46 7.75 7.92
CA TYR A 24 -2.09 8.27 9.15
C TYR A 24 -1.17 9.15 9.99
N ASN A 25 0.15 8.96 9.91
CA ASN A 25 1.09 9.84 10.59
C ASN A 25 0.99 11.28 10.06
N GLY A 26 1.04 11.42 8.74
CA GLY A 26 0.89 12.73 8.13
C GLY A 26 -0.51 13.33 8.30
N LEU A 27 -1.55 12.51 8.39
CA LEU A 27 -2.89 13.00 8.74
C LEU A 27 -2.90 13.67 10.11
N LEU A 28 -2.27 13.06 11.12
CA LEU A 28 -2.20 13.62 12.46
C LEU A 28 -1.32 14.87 12.57
N ASN A 29 -0.30 14.96 11.72
CA ASN A 29 0.66 16.07 11.67
C ASN A 29 0.27 17.17 10.67
N ASP A 30 -0.90 17.05 10.03
CA ASP A 30 -1.39 18.02 9.04
C ASP A 30 -0.49 18.11 7.78
N GLU A 31 0.23 17.02 7.45
CA GLU A 31 1.07 16.91 6.25
C GLU A 31 0.21 16.61 5.02
N ILE A 32 -0.62 17.57 4.62
CA ILE A 32 -1.59 17.46 3.52
C ILE A 32 -1.18 18.42 2.39
N ILE A 33 -1.08 17.89 1.19
CA ILE A 33 -0.73 18.64 -0.02
C ILE A 33 -1.90 18.68 -1.01
N ASP A 34 -2.08 19.78 -1.70
CA ASP A 34 -3.01 19.83 -2.82
C ASP A 34 -2.39 19.13 -4.04
N MET A 35 -3.13 18.20 -4.64
CA MET A 35 -2.66 17.45 -5.80
C MET A 35 -3.35 17.91 -7.08
N ASP A 36 -2.56 18.11 -8.12
CA ASP A 36 -3.02 18.40 -9.46
C ASP A 36 -2.57 17.31 -10.45
N LYS A 37 -2.88 17.47 -11.74
CA LYS A 37 -2.46 16.53 -12.78
C LYS A 37 -0.94 16.45 -12.92
N ARG A 38 -0.22 17.51 -12.59
CA ARG A 38 1.25 17.56 -12.67
C ARG A 38 1.89 16.82 -11.49
N SER A 39 1.23 16.81 -10.34
CA SER A 39 1.72 16.10 -9.15
C SER A 39 1.86 14.57 -9.36
N VAL A 40 1.16 14.03 -10.35
CA VAL A 40 1.17 12.62 -10.70
C VAL A 40 1.71 12.36 -12.12
N ALA A 41 2.32 13.35 -12.73
CA ALA A 41 3.01 13.18 -14.00
C ALA A 41 4.33 12.42 -13.80
N ASP A 42 4.71 11.60 -14.80
CA ASP A 42 5.99 10.88 -14.85
C ASP A 42 6.34 10.02 -13.63
N ILE A 43 5.30 9.53 -12.91
CA ILE A 43 5.49 8.63 -11.78
C ILE A 43 5.22 7.16 -12.12
N ILE A 44 4.66 6.87 -13.29
CA ILE A 44 4.18 5.54 -13.67
C ILE A 44 5.30 4.48 -13.71
N GLN A 45 6.51 4.91 -14.10
CA GLN A 45 7.69 4.06 -14.17
C GLN A 45 8.52 4.05 -12.88
N ARG A 46 8.10 4.79 -11.86
CA ARG A 46 8.80 4.84 -10.57
C ARG A 46 8.20 3.85 -9.60
N GLY A 47 9.05 3.06 -8.96
CA GLY A 47 8.64 2.21 -7.85
C GLY A 47 8.38 3.01 -6.57
N GLY A 48 7.73 2.37 -5.60
CA GLY A 48 7.41 2.98 -4.31
C GLY A 48 6.12 3.81 -4.34
N THR A 49 5.99 4.74 -3.42
CA THR A 49 4.83 5.63 -3.31
C THR A 49 5.24 7.09 -3.19
N VAL A 50 4.60 7.95 -3.97
CA VAL A 50 4.86 9.40 -4.00
C VAL A 50 4.49 10.07 -2.68
N LEU A 51 3.48 9.57 -2.00
CA LEU A 51 2.99 10.12 -0.72
C LEU A 51 3.72 9.54 0.50
N TYR A 52 4.70 8.67 0.29
CA TYR A 52 5.42 7.96 1.34
C TYR A 52 4.51 7.12 2.24
N THR A 53 5.12 6.36 3.14
CA THR A 53 4.44 5.57 4.16
C THR A 53 5.15 5.68 5.50
N ALA A 54 4.40 5.64 6.59
CA ALA A 54 4.94 5.54 7.93
C ALA A 54 3.99 4.76 8.84
N ARG A 55 4.54 4.07 9.82
CA ARG A 55 3.74 3.49 10.90
C ARG A 55 3.30 4.60 11.84
N CYS A 56 2.03 4.56 12.27
CA CYS A 56 1.46 5.53 13.19
C CYS A 56 0.82 4.80 14.38
N MET A 57 1.55 4.72 15.48
CA MET A 57 1.04 4.08 16.71
C MET A 57 -0.01 4.95 17.41
N GLU A 58 0.13 6.27 17.31
CA GLU A 58 -0.83 7.23 17.88
C GLU A 58 -2.25 7.03 17.30
N PHE A 59 -2.35 6.68 16.01
CA PHE A 59 -3.62 6.43 15.34
C PHE A 59 -4.35 5.16 15.84
N MET A 60 -3.67 4.30 16.58
CA MET A 60 -4.30 3.14 17.23
C MET A 60 -5.15 3.54 18.44
N THR A 61 -4.93 4.73 19.01
CA THR A 61 -5.70 5.27 20.14
C THR A 61 -6.97 5.99 19.68
N GLU A 62 -7.98 6.04 20.53
CA GLU A 62 -9.21 6.79 20.22
C GLU A 62 -8.96 8.29 20.06
N GLU A 63 -8.02 8.84 20.81
CA GLU A 63 -7.64 10.25 20.71
C GLU A 63 -7.02 10.57 19.35
N GLY A 64 -6.09 9.73 18.87
CA GLY A 64 -5.50 9.88 17.55
C GLY A 64 -6.55 9.76 16.43
N GLN A 65 -7.51 8.85 16.56
CA GLN A 65 -8.61 8.70 15.58
C GLN A 65 -9.51 9.94 15.54
N LYS A 66 -9.88 10.50 16.68
CA LYS A 66 -10.67 11.74 16.78
C LYS A 66 -9.91 12.92 16.17
N LYS A 67 -8.63 13.08 16.53
CA LYS A 67 -7.73 14.09 15.95
C LYS A 67 -7.65 13.97 14.43
N GLY A 68 -7.48 12.76 13.90
CA GLY A 68 -7.47 12.52 12.46
C GLY A 68 -8.78 12.93 11.77
N ALA A 69 -9.93 12.62 12.37
CA ALA A 69 -11.22 13.04 11.85
C ALA A 69 -11.43 14.57 11.92
N GLU A 70 -10.92 15.23 12.96
CA GLU A 70 -10.94 16.70 13.07
C GLU A 70 -10.09 17.36 11.98
N VAL A 71 -8.91 16.82 11.69
CA VAL A 71 -8.05 17.30 10.60
C VAL A 71 -8.77 17.15 9.26
N CYS A 72 -9.45 16.03 9.01
CA CYS A 72 -10.27 15.86 7.81
C CYS A 72 -11.34 16.94 7.67
N ARG A 73 -12.08 17.22 8.73
CA ARG A 73 -13.12 18.27 8.74
C ARG A 73 -12.53 19.66 8.56
N LYS A 74 -11.39 19.96 9.20
CA LYS A 74 -10.66 21.22 9.06
C LYS A 74 -10.29 21.51 7.60
N HIS A 75 -9.87 20.47 6.87
CA HIS A 75 -9.48 20.59 5.45
C HIS A 75 -10.64 20.40 4.47
N GLY A 76 -11.87 20.23 4.94
CA GLY A 76 -13.05 20.00 4.11
C GLY A 76 -12.93 18.73 3.27
N ILE A 77 -12.40 17.65 3.85
CA ILE A 77 -12.26 16.36 3.19
C ILE A 77 -13.58 15.59 3.34
N ASP A 78 -14.27 15.38 2.24
CA ASP A 78 -15.55 14.66 2.18
C ASP A 78 -15.38 13.14 2.24
N GLY A 79 -14.23 12.65 1.78
CA GLY A 79 -13.92 11.22 1.79
C GLY A 79 -12.45 10.94 1.57
N ILE A 80 -12.01 9.77 2.03
CA ILE A 80 -10.62 9.31 1.95
C ILE A 80 -10.56 7.98 1.19
N VAL A 81 -9.65 7.91 0.24
CA VAL A 81 -9.25 6.64 -0.40
C VAL A 81 -7.99 6.14 0.30
N VAL A 82 -8.07 4.97 0.90
CA VAL A 82 -6.97 4.33 1.60
C VAL A 82 -6.42 3.20 0.75
N ILE A 83 -5.19 3.32 0.29
CA ILE A 83 -4.48 2.29 -0.47
C ILE A 83 -3.49 1.61 0.47
N GLY A 84 -3.68 0.34 0.77
CA GLY A 84 -2.80 -0.36 1.71
C GLY A 84 -3.29 -1.74 2.09
N GLY A 85 -2.73 -2.29 3.17
CA GLY A 85 -3.05 -3.60 3.72
C GLY A 85 -4.01 -3.56 4.91
N ASP A 86 -4.12 -4.69 5.61
CA ASP A 86 -5.03 -4.91 6.74
C ASP A 86 -4.98 -3.80 7.80
N GLY A 87 -3.78 -3.40 8.23
CA GLY A 87 -3.63 -2.33 9.22
C GLY A 87 -4.19 -0.98 8.75
N SER A 88 -4.01 -0.66 7.46
CA SER A 88 -4.54 0.56 6.86
C SER A 88 -6.07 0.53 6.79
N PHE A 89 -6.65 -0.63 6.51
CA PHE A 89 -8.11 -0.79 6.45
C PHE A 89 -8.76 -0.74 7.83
N ARG A 90 -8.12 -1.29 8.85
CA ARG A 90 -8.58 -1.11 10.24
C ARG A 90 -8.61 0.36 10.65
N GLY A 91 -7.60 1.14 10.23
CA GLY A 91 -7.58 2.58 10.42
C GLY A 91 -8.71 3.29 9.65
N ALA A 92 -8.96 2.90 8.39
CA ALA A 92 -10.06 3.43 7.60
C ALA A 92 -11.44 3.16 8.25
N GLN A 93 -11.64 1.96 8.78
CA GLN A 93 -12.86 1.60 9.51
C GLN A 93 -13.07 2.50 10.75
N LYS A 94 -11.99 2.83 11.45
CA LYS A 94 -12.06 3.75 12.60
C LYS A 94 -12.42 5.19 12.20
N LEU A 95 -11.88 5.67 11.05
CA LEU A 95 -12.28 6.97 10.49
C LEU A 95 -13.75 6.96 10.02
N ALA A 96 -14.19 5.87 9.41
CA ALA A 96 -15.59 5.70 9.00
C ALA A 96 -16.53 5.78 10.21
N ALA A 97 -16.16 5.17 11.35
CA ALA A 97 -16.89 5.26 12.60
C ALA A 97 -16.96 6.70 13.17
N GLN A 98 -16.02 7.58 12.79
CA GLN A 98 -16.01 9.00 13.12
C GLN A 98 -16.78 9.87 12.09
N GLY A 99 -17.44 9.24 11.10
CA GLY A 99 -18.26 9.92 10.11
C GLY A 99 -17.50 10.41 8.87
N ILE A 100 -16.27 9.94 8.63
CA ILE A 100 -15.52 10.22 7.40
C ILE A 100 -15.77 9.09 6.40
N ASN A 101 -16.25 9.41 5.19
CA ASN A 101 -16.40 8.40 4.14
C ASN A 101 -15.03 7.81 3.75
N THR A 102 -14.94 6.49 3.72
CA THR A 102 -13.68 5.82 3.37
C THR A 102 -13.89 4.73 2.33
N ILE A 103 -12.96 4.62 1.40
CA ILE A 103 -12.88 3.54 0.42
C ILE A 103 -11.50 2.92 0.53
N GLY A 104 -11.44 1.58 0.65
CA GLY A 104 -10.19 0.84 0.70
C GLY A 104 -9.82 0.24 -0.67
N ILE A 105 -8.56 0.38 -1.06
CA ILE A 105 -7.98 -0.29 -2.22
C ILE A 105 -6.88 -1.22 -1.72
N PRO A 106 -6.98 -2.55 -1.93
CA PRO A 106 -6.01 -3.50 -1.41
C PRO A 106 -4.66 -3.39 -2.13
N GLY A 107 -3.68 -2.83 -1.46
CA GLY A 107 -2.30 -2.68 -1.91
C GLY A 107 -1.36 -3.29 -0.88
N THR A 108 -1.11 -4.59 -1.00
CA THR A 108 -0.22 -5.35 -0.11
C THR A 108 0.35 -6.55 -0.85
N ILE A 109 1.55 -6.97 -0.45
CA ILE A 109 2.19 -8.19 -0.95
C ILE A 109 1.83 -9.43 -0.14
N ASP A 110 1.14 -9.30 0.99
CA ASP A 110 0.86 -10.39 1.92
C ASP A 110 -0.35 -11.25 1.50
N LEU A 111 -1.24 -10.72 0.66
CA LEU A 111 -2.51 -11.35 0.24
C LEU A 111 -3.39 -11.75 1.43
N ASP A 112 -3.31 -11.02 2.54
CA ASP A 112 -3.95 -11.32 3.83
C ASP A 112 -5.25 -10.54 4.06
N ILE A 113 -5.85 -10.00 3.00
CA ILE A 113 -7.11 -9.24 3.07
C ILE A 113 -8.28 -10.13 2.66
N ALA A 114 -9.23 -10.28 3.56
CA ALA A 114 -10.49 -10.96 3.26
C ALA A 114 -11.31 -10.18 2.19
N CYS A 115 -12.14 -10.88 1.46
CA CYS A 115 -13.04 -10.33 0.43
C CYS A 115 -12.35 -9.82 -0.84
N THR A 116 -11.11 -10.19 -1.09
CA THR A 116 -10.43 -9.99 -2.38
C THR A 116 -9.60 -11.21 -2.74
N ASP A 117 -9.61 -11.59 -4.02
CA ASP A 117 -8.80 -12.69 -4.52
C ASP A 117 -7.35 -12.25 -4.81
N TYR A 118 -7.17 -10.97 -5.13
CA TYR A 118 -5.88 -10.38 -5.47
C TYR A 118 -5.67 -9.03 -4.79
N THR A 119 -4.39 -8.73 -4.53
CA THR A 119 -3.96 -7.45 -3.99
C THR A 119 -2.91 -6.82 -4.90
N ILE A 120 -2.93 -5.49 -5.02
CA ILE A 120 -1.97 -4.76 -5.84
C ILE A 120 -0.56 -4.94 -5.26
N GLY A 121 0.35 -5.44 -6.09
CA GLY A 121 1.76 -5.65 -5.74
C GLY A 121 2.10 -7.10 -5.40
N PHE A 122 1.14 -7.99 -5.18
CA PHE A 122 1.41 -9.39 -4.84
C PHE A 122 2.15 -10.13 -5.96
N ASP A 123 1.62 -10.13 -7.18
CA ASP A 123 2.27 -10.80 -8.32
C ASP A 123 3.66 -10.22 -8.63
N THR A 124 3.80 -8.89 -8.50
CA THR A 124 5.10 -8.23 -8.67
C THR A 124 6.10 -8.73 -7.63
N ALA A 125 5.68 -8.89 -6.38
CA ALA A 125 6.53 -9.40 -5.31
C ALA A 125 6.95 -10.86 -5.55
N VAL A 126 6.02 -11.71 -6.01
CA VAL A 126 6.31 -13.10 -6.39
C VAL A 126 7.34 -13.16 -7.52
N ASN A 127 7.14 -12.41 -8.60
CA ASN A 127 8.06 -12.38 -9.73
C ASN A 127 9.45 -11.88 -9.31
N THR A 128 9.53 -10.83 -8.52
CA THR A 128 10.80 -10.30 -8.00
C THR A 128 11.53 -11.33 -7.14
N ALA A 129 10.79 -12.06 -6.30
CA ALA A 129 11.37 -13.11 -5.48
C ALA A 129 11.86 -14.29 -6.33
N MET A 130 11.10 -14.70 -7.37
CA MET A 130 11.52 -15.74 -8.32
C MET A 130 12.83 -15.38 -9.02
N GLU A 131 12.92 -14.17 -9.59
CA GLU A 131 14.14 -13.70 -10.24
C GLU A 131 15.37 -13.70 -9.30
N ALA A 132 15.17 -13.28 -8.05
CA ALA A 132 16.24 -13.28 -7.05
C ALA A 132 16.68 -14.70 -6.69
N ILE A 133 15.72 -15.62 -6.52
CA ILE A 133 15.97 -17.04 -6.21
C ILE A 133 16.75 -17.72 -7.35
N ASP A 134 16.37 -17.48 -8.60
CA ASP A 134 17.05 -18.07 -9.74
C ASP A 134 18.53 -17.65 -9.80
N LYS A 135 18.83 -16.39 -9.56
CA LYS A 135 20.22 -15.88 -9.50
C LYS A 135 21.02 -16.50 -8.35
N ILE A 136 20.40 -16.70 -7.18
CA ILE A 136 21.04 -17.33 -6.02
C ILE A 136 21.26 -18.82 -6.30
N ARG A 137 20.31 -19.50 -6.93
CA ARG A 137 20.38 -20.92 -7.26
C ARG A 137 21.54 -21.23 -8.20
N ASP A 138 21.77 -20.42 -9.24
CA ASP A 138 22.87 -20.60 -10.15
C ASP A 138 24.22 -20.60 -9.42
N THR A 139 24.42 -19.64 -8.52
CA THR A 139 25.63 -19.55 -7.71
C THR A 139 25.75 -20.70 -6.72
N SER A 140 24.65 -21.07 -6.07
CA SER A 140 24.64 -22.17 -5.08
C SER A 140 24.96 -23.52 -5.72
N THR A 141 24.40 -23.78 -6.91
CA THR A 141 24.66 -25.01 -7.68
C THR A 141 26.13 -25.10 -8.09
N SER A 142 26.74 -23.99 -8.55
CA SER A 142 28.14 -23.94 -8.96
C SER A 142 29.11 -24.23 -7.80
N HIS A 143 28.72 -24.00 -6.58
CA HIS A 143 29.55 -24.18 -5.38
C HIS A 143 29.08 -25.33 -4.48
N GLU A 144 28.14 -26.17 -4.93
CA GLU A 144 27.56 -27.26 -4.14
C GLU A 144 27.05 -26.79 -2.75
N ARG A 145 26.43 -25.61 -2.73
CA ARG A 145 25.90 -24.99 -1.50
C ARG A 145 24.40 -25.18 -1.38
N CYS A 146 23.93 -25.34 -0.14
CA CYS A 146 22.52 -25.25 0.20
C CYS A 146 22.23 -23.81 0.66
N SER A 147 21.27 -23.14 0.02
CA SER A 147 20.85 -21.79 0.38
C SER A 147 19.46 -21.82 1.02
N ILE A 148 19.32 -21.13 2.14
CA ILE A 148 18.03 -20.88 2.79
C ILE A 148 17.63 -19.46 2.46
N ILE A 149 16.45 -19.31 1.84
CA ILE A 149 15.97 -18.02 1.36
C ILE A 149 14.71 -17.64 2.14
N GLU A 150 14.77 -16.52 2.83
CA GLU A 150 13.61 -15.93 3.51
C GLU A 150 12.92 -14.95 2.58
N VAL A 151 11.59 -15.04 2.49
CA VAL A 151 10.75 -14.11 1.73
C VAL A 151 9.73 -13.46 2.64
N MET A 152 9.32 -12.24 2.31
CA MET A 152 8.25 -11.56 3.04
C MET A 152 6.92 -12.27 2.81
N GLY A 153 5.96 -12.05 3.69
CA GLY A 153 4.62 -12.65 3.62
C GLY A 153 3.90 -12.60 4.96
N ARG A 154 4.46 -11.87 5.93
CA ARG A 154 3.91 -11.69 7.28
C ARG A 154 3.56 -13.05 7.91
N ASN A 155 2.29 -13.26 8.29
CA ASN A 155 1.80 -14.51 8.89
C ASN A 155 1.09 -15.42 7.87
N ALA A 156 0.91 -14.96 6.62
CA ALA A 156 0.12 -15.68 5.61
C ALA A 156 0.97 -16.67 4.79
N GLY A 157 2.22 -16.32 4.46
CA GLY A 157 3.15 -17.20 3.76
C GLY A 157 2.81 -17.47 2.29
N TYR A 158 1.91 -16.72 1.67
CA TYR A 158 1.43 -16.98 0.30
C TYR A 158 2.54 -16.85 -0.74
N ILE A 159 3.46 -15.89 -0.59
CA ILE A 159 4.61 -15.76 -1.50
C ILE A 159 5.45 -17.03 -1.48
N ALA A 160 5.83 -17.50 -0.28
CA ALA A 160 6.63 -18.72 -0.15
C ALA A 160 5.91 -19.95 -0.74
N CYS A 161 4.61 -20.06 -0.53
CA CYS A 161 3.79 -21.15 -1.08
C CYS A 161 3.81 -21.15 -2.62
N LEU A 162 3.61 -19.99 -3.25
CA LEU A 162 3.63 -19.88 -4.71
C LEU A 162 5.02 -20.12 -5.30
N LEU A 163 6.08 -19.65 -4.65
CA LEU A 163 7.46 -19.89 -5.09
C LEU A 163 7.82 -21.37 -5.08
N TYR A 164 7.27 -22.13 -4.15
CA TYR A 164 7.47 -23.59 -4.09
C TYR A 164 6.65 -24.33 -5.15
N THR A 165 5.44 -23.88 -5.44
CA THR A 165 4.50 -24.56 -6.35
C THR A 165 4.61 -24.13 -7.80
N SER A 166 5.20 -22.96 -8.07
CA SER A 166 5.42 -22.49 -9.45
C SER A 166 6.48 -23.34 -10.14
N PRO A 167 6.19 -23.89 -11.34
CA PRO A 167 7.22 -24.54 -12.12
C PRO A 167 8.29 -23.48 -12.48
N SER A 168 9.51 -23.69 -11.99
CA SER A 168 10.64 -22.85 -12.39
C SER A 168 10.77 -22.88 -13.91
N PRO A 169 10.82 -21.73 -14.60
CA PRO A 169 11.19 -21.72 -16.00
C PRO A 169 12.58 -22.35 -16.13
N ARG A 170 12.66 -23.46 -16.88
CA ARG A 170 13.91 -24.14 -17.19
C ARG A 170 14.66 -23.36 -18.27
#